data_2d5bc21ea8fd204259f2fe8ee3b6bae9
#
_entry.id   2d5bc21ea8fd204259f2fe8ee3b6bae9
#
_cell.length_a   1.000
_cell.length_b   1.000
_cell.length_c   1.000
_cell.angle_alpha   90.00
_cell.angle_beta   90.00
_cell.angle_gamma   90.00
#
_symmetry.space_group_name_H-M   'P 1'
#
loop_
_entity.id
_entity.type
_entity.pdbx_description
1 polymer ?
#
loop_
_entity_poly.entity_id
_entity_poly.type
_entity_poly.pdbx_seq_one_letter_code
_entity_poly.pdbx_strand_id
1 'polypeptide(L)'
;AEDPEKDIHLYVNSPGGSVTSGLAIYDTTQYVRCDVSTICLGQAASMAALLLAARAKGKRMGLPNSRIMIHQPMGGVQGQATDIDIHAREILKLRQRLNEIMAQHTGNEVEKIARDTERDYHMTGEEACAYGLIDRVVRQHEAAPQPQGPQARSNGGGQRG
;
A
#
# COMPACT_ATOMS: atom_id res chain seq x y z
N ALA A 1 -8.87 19.92 -9.37
CA ALA A 1 -9.37 18.58 -9.74
C ALA A 1 -10.68 18.77 -10.49
N GLU A 2 -10.86 18.05 -11.58
CA GLU A 2 -12.10 18.13 -12.40
C GLU A 2 -13.31 17.56 -11.64
N ASP A 3 -13.06 16.61 -10.69
CA ASP A 3 -14.10 16.04 -9.83
C ASP A 3 -13.49 15.76 -8.45
N PRO A 4 -13.82 16.58 -7.44
CA PRO A 4 -13.25 16.41 -6.08
C PRO A 4 -13.81 15.21 -5.32
N GLU A 5 -14.87 14.56 -5.81
CA GLU A 5 -15.51 13.40 -5.18
C GLU A 5 -14.92 12.06 -5.66
N LYS A 6 -14.16 12.08 -6.77
CA LYS A 6 -13.54 10.86 -7.29
C LYS A 6 -12.21 10.55 -6.63
N ASP A 7 -12.01 9.27 -6.32
CA ASP A 7 -10.75 8.76 -5.81
C ASP A 7 -9.61 8.95 -6.83
N ILE A 8 -8.43 9.23 -6.32
CA ILE A 8 -7.18 9.13 -7.10
C ILE A 8 -6.69 7.69 -7.00
N HIS A 9 -6.38 7.08 -8.14
CA HIS A 9 -5.82 5.73 -8.20
C HIS A 9 -4.32 5.78 -8.45
N LEU A 10 -3.54 5.30 -7.48
CA LEU A 10 -2.08 5.21 -7.57
C LEU A 10 -1.67 3.75 -7.85
N TYR A 11 -1.16 3.49 -9.03
CA TYR A 11 -0.60 2.20 -9.44
C TYR A 11 0.88 2.18 -9.10
N VAL A 12 1.30 1.19 -8.29
CA VAL A 12 2.66 1.10 -7.75
C VAL A 12 3.38 -0.12 -8.32
N ASN A 13 4.45 0.14 -9.07
CA ASN A 13 5.44 -0.85 -9.49
C ASN A 13 6.82 -0.20 -9.39
N SER A 14 7.47 -0.33 -8.23
CA SER A 14 8.69 0.42 -7.94
C SER A 14 9.57 -0.27 -6.89
N PRO A 15 10.89 -0.25 -7.07
CA PRO A 15 11.85 -0.70 -6.06
C PRO A 15 12.05 0.31 -4.92
N GLY A 16 11.39 1.47 -4.95
CA GLY A 16 11.62 2.57 -4.03
C GLY A 16 12.50 3.66 -4.63
N GLY A 17 13.26 4.33 -3.79
CA GLY A 17 14.15 5.42 -4.21
C GLY A 17 14.38 6.45 -3.11
N SER A 18 14.54 7.71 -3.49
CA SER A 18 14.82 8.83 -2.58
C SER A 18 13.76 8.97 -1.50
N VAL A 19 14.17 8.99 -0.25
CA VAL A 19 13.29 9.18 0.92
C VAL A 19 12.57 10.52 0.84
N THR A 20 13.29 11.60 0.54
CA THR A 20 12.70 12.95 0.46
C THR A 20 11.68 13.08 -0.65
N SER A 21 11.96 12.49 -1.82
CA SER A 21 10.99 12.44 -2.93
C SER A 21 9.74 11.61 -2.56
N GLY A 22 9.94 10.49 -1.88
CA GLY A 22 8.83 9.67 -1.40
C GLY A 22 7.98 10.38 -0.34
N LEU A 23 8.60 11.09 0.59
CA LEU A 23 7.88 11.90 1.58
C LEU A 23 7.10 13.06 0.93
N ALA A 24 7.63 13.69 -0.13
CA ALA A 24 6.89 14.71 -0.89
C ALA A 24 5.61 14.14 -1.52
N ILE A 25 5.67 12.92 -2.09
CA ILE A 25 4.49 12.23 -2.60
C ILE A 25 3.54 11.86 -1.44
N TYR A 26 4.08 11.34 -0.34
CA TYR A 26 3.31 11.02 0.86
C TYR A 26 2.51 12.23 1.33
N ASP A 27 3.17 13.34 1.62
CA ASP A 27 2.55 14.56 2.11
C ASP A 27 1.49 15.09 1.13
N THR A 28 1.79 15.11 -0.17
CA THR A 28 0.84 15.53 -1.21
C THR A 28 -0.43 14.69 -1.18
N THR A 29 -0.31 13.37 -1.02
CA THR A 29 -1.44 12.46 -0.98
C THR A 29 -2.22 12.49 0.33
N GLN A 30 -1.61 12.96 1.43
CA GLN A 30 -2.32 13.26 2.68
C GLN A 30 -3.04 14.62 2.62
N TYR A 31 -2.53 15.56 1.80
CA TYR A 31 -3.06 16.91 1.69
C TYR A 31 -4.31 17.01 0.79
N VAL A 32 -4.43 16.18 -0.25
CA VAL A 32 -5.59 16.21 -1.15
C VAL A 32 -6.88 15.80 -0.44
N ARG A 33 -8.02 16.37 -0.84
CA ARG A 33 -9.31 16.14 -0.19
C ARG A 33 -9.95 14.80 -0.54
N CYS A 34 -9.73 14.34 -1.77
CA CYS A 34 -10.25 13.05 -2.23
C CYS A 34 -9.41 11.90 -1.67
N ASP A 35 -10.01 10.74 -1.54
CA ASP A 35 -9.30 9.54 -1.14
C ASP A 35 -8.29 9.11 -2.23
N VAL A 36 -7.19 8.55 -1.78
CA VAL A 36 -6.20 7.94 -2.67
C VAL A 36 -6.20 6.44 -2.45
N SER A 37 -6.57 5.69 -3.47
CA SER A 37 -6.44 4.23 -3.48
C SER A 37 -5.11 3.81 -4.10
N THR A 38 -4.55 2.71 -3.60
CA THR A 38 -3.28 2.17 -4.11
C THR A 38 -3.42 0.73 -4.55
N ILE A 39 -2.72 0.37 -5.60
CA ILE A 39 -2.63 -1.00 -6.06
C ILE A 39 -1.20 -1.36 -6.48
N CYS A 40 -0.65 -2.40 -5.87
CA CYS A 40 0.67 -2.93 -6.22
C CYS A 40 0.58 -3.83 -7.46
N LEU A 41 1.35 -3.48 -8.50
CA LEU A 41 1.53 -4.25 -9.74
C LEU A 41 2.98 -4.71 -9.80
N GLY A 42 3.24 -6.00 -9.64
CA GLY A 42 4.61 -6.54 -9.64
C GLY A 42 5.31 -6.33 -8.30
N GLN A 43 5.84 -5.14 -8.02
CA GLN A 43 6.52 -4.90 -6.74
C GLN A 43 6.26 -3.52 -6.14
N ALA A 44 6.33 -3.46 -4.81
CA ALA A 44 6.42 -2.23 -4.04
C ALA A 44 7.46 -2.42 -2.93
N ALA A 45 8.63 -1.81 -3.10
CA ALA A 45 9.74 -1.99 -2.18
C ALA A 45 10.18 -0.66 -1.56
N SER A 46 10.66 -0.69 -0.30
CA SER A 46 11.22 0.48 0.36
C SER A 46 10.21 1.65 0.43
N MET A 47 10.57 2.84 -0.04
CA MET A 47 9.64 3.99 -0.10
C MET A 47 8.34 3.71 -0.86
N ALA A 48 8.36 2.83 -1.87
CA ALA A 48 7.15 2.43 -2.59
C ALA A 48 6.19 1.61 -1.72
N ALA A 49 6.71 0.78 -0.80
CA ALA A 49 5.89 0.05 0.16
C ALA A 49 5.22 1.01 1.17
N LEU A 50 5.93 2.04 1.61
CA LEU A 50 5.35 3.08 2.46
C LEU A 50 4.23 3.83 1.73
N LEU A 51 4.45 4.23 0.47
CA LEU A 51 3.43 4.90 -0.33
C LEU A 51 2.22 4.00 -0.62
N LEU A 52 2.41 2.69 -0.76
CA LEU A 52 1.35 1.71 -0.90
C LEU A 52 0.49 1.64 0.37
N ALA A 53 1.13 1.56 1.53
CA ALA A 53 0.48 1.40 2.83
C ALA A 53 -0.21 2.68 3.35
N ALA A 54 0.30 3.85 2.98
CA ALA A 54 -0.06 5.14 3.54
C ALA A 54 -1.37 5.72 2.97
N ARG A 55 -2.43 4.92 2.93
CA ARG A 55 -3.73 5.29 2.34
C ARG A 55 -4.90 4.94 3.26
N ALA A 56 -6.08 5.37 2.86
CA ALA A 56 -7.31 5.05 3.58
C ALA A 56 -7.49 3.52 3.65
N LYS A 57 -7.87 3.03 4.82
CA LYS A 57 -8.18 1.60 5.01
C LYS A 57 -9.29 1.16 4.05
N GLY A 58 -9.14 -0.03 3.50
CA GLY A 58 -10.04 -0.61 2.50
C GLY A 58 -9.69 -0.24 1.05
N LYS A 59 -8.75 0.70 0.82
CA LYS A 59 -8.36 1.20 -0.51
C LYS A 59 -6.93 0.83 -0.92
N ARG A 60 -6.29 -0.08 -0.18
CA ARG A 60 -4.92 -0.53 -0.43
C ARG A 60 -4.93 -1.96 -0.94
N MET A 61 -4.40 -2.20 -2.13
CA MET A 61 -4.55 -3.46 -2.84
C MET A 61 -3.23 -3.96 -3.42
N GLY A 62 -3.17 -5.26 -3.71
CA GLY A 62 -2.10 -5.86 -4.50
C GLY A 62 -2.65 -6.92 -5.44
N LEU A 63 -1.98 -7.16 -6.56
CA LEU A 63 -2.26 -8.29 -7.44
C LEU A 63 -1.66 -9.59 -6.86
N PRO A 64 -2.13 -10.79 -7.28
CA PRO A 64 -1.75 -12.06 -6.66
C PRO A 64 -0.25 -12.37 -6.64
N ASN A 65 0.49 -11.90 -7.63
CA ASN A 65 1.93 -12.11 -7.75
C ASN A 65 2.77 -10.91 -7.30
N SER A 66 2.14 -9.94 -6.62
CA SER A 66 2.84 -8.76 -6.11
C SER A 66 3.81 -9.15 -5.00
N ARG A 67 4.97 -8.48 -5.00
CA ARG A 67 5.98 -8.59 -3.95
C ARG A 67 6.11 -7.26 -3.24
N ILE A 68 5.99 -7.28 -1.94
CA ILE A 68 6.14 -6.10 -1.09
C ILE A 68 7.37 -6.29 -0.21
N MET A 69 8.20 -5.27 -0.10
CA MET A 69 9.41 -5.33 0.72
C MET A 69 9.57 -4.05 1.52
N ILE A 70 9.83 -4.22 2.81
CA ILE A 70 10.15 -3.11 3.71
C ILE A 70 11.57 -3.28 4.23
N HIS A 71 12.27 -2.16 4.40
CA HIS A 71 13.58 -2.09 5.03
C HIS A 71 13.86 -0.66 5.52
N GLN A 72 14.89 -0.51 6.36
CA GLN A 72 15.35 0.80 6.81
C GLN A 72 15.96 1.61 5.66
N PRO A 73 15.98 2.97 5.75
CA PRO A 73 16.63 3.78 4.73
C PRO A 73 18.11 3.44 4.63
N MET A 74 18.59 3.31 3.40
CA MET A 74 20.01 3.16 3.12
C MET A 74 20.63 4.52 2.83
N GLY A 75 21.84 4.72 3.29
CA GLY A 75 22.61 5.92 3.02
C GLY A 75 24.10 5.65 3.18
N GLY A 76 24.88 6.44 2.48
CA GLY A 76 26.33 6.48 2.60
C GLY A 76 26.81 7.92 2.53
N VAL A 77 27.89 8.22 3.24
CA VAL A 77 28.52 9.54 3.24
C VAL A 77 30.03 9.38 3.35
N GLN A 78 30.74 10.24 2.61
CA GLN A 78 32.19 10.39 2.72
C GLN A 78 32.48 11.85 3.04
N GLY A 79 33.52 12.10 3.84
CA GLY A 79 33.90 13.45 4.22
C GLY A 79 34.65 13.48 5.55
N GLN A 80 34.70 14.66 6.14
CA GLN A 80 35.27 14.82 7.48
C GLN A 80 34.40 14.15 8.54
N ALA A 81 35.02 13.75 9.66
CA ALA A 81 34.31 13.05 10.74
C ALA A 81 33.05 13.79 11.21
N THR A 82 33.10 15.12 11.30
CA THR A 82 31.97 15.96 11.69
C THR A 82 30.81 15.86 10.68
N ASP A 83 31.12 15.86 9.37
CA ASP A 83 30.10 15.74 8.32
C ASP A 83 29.45 14.36 8.35
N ILE A 84 30.24 13.31 8.56
CA ILE A 84 29.75 11.93 8.72
C ILE A 84 28.78 11.84 9.90
N ASP A 85 29.11 12.43 11.06
CA ASP A 85 28.22 12.45 12.23
C ASP A 85 26.90 13.19 11.95
N ILE A 86 26.94 14.35 11.29
CA ILE A 86 25.74 15.11 10.92
C ILE A 86 24.83 14.29 10.02
N HIS A 87 25.36 13.65 8.97
CA HIS A 87 24.58 12.83 8.07
C HIS A 87 24.05 11.55 8.74
N ALA A 88 24.83 10.91 9.59
CA ALA A 88 24.39 9.74 10.34
C ALA A 88 23.17 10.06 11.23
N ARG A 89 23.23 11.18 11.95
CA ARG A 89 22.09 11.64 12.76
C ARG A 89 20.85 11.93 11.94
N GLU A 90 21.01 12.51 10.75
CA GLU A 90 19.87 12.79 9.86
C GLU A 90 19.23 11.51 9.32
N ILE A 91 20.03 10.52 8.91
CA ILE A 91 19.53 9.20 8.50
C ILE A 91 18.76 8.52 9.64
N LEU A 92 19.25 8.58 10.88
CA LEU A 92 18.55 8.03 12.03
C LEU A 92 17.22 8.72 12.32
N LYS A 93 17.12 10.04 12.15
CA LYS A 93 15.84 10.78 12.26
C LYS A 93 14.86 10.36 11.16
N LEU A 94 15.32 10.24 9.92
CA LEU A 94 14.49 9.77 8.82
C LEU A 94 14.00 8.35 9.06
N ARG A 95 14.88 7.44 9.53
CA ARG A 95 14.50 6.07 9.90
C ARG A 95 13.37 6.08 10.93
N GLN A 96 13.53 6.83 12.01
CA GLN A 96 12.51 6.94 13.05
C GLN A 96 11.18 7.45 12.46
N ARG A 97 11.22 8.51 11.66
CA ARG A 97 10.02 9.08 11.03
C ARG A 97 9.31 8.11 10.11
N LEU A 98 10.04 7.36 9.29
CA LEU A 98 9.47 6.35 8.40
C LEU A 98 8.82 5.20 9.18
N ASN A 99 9.44 4.76 10.28
CA ASN A 99 8.88 3.75 11.17
C ASN A 99 7.56 4.20 11.81
N GLU A 100 7.47 5.45 12.25
CA GLU A 100 6.26 6.05 12.81
C GLU A 100 5.13 6.11 11.78
N ILE A 101 5.43 6.56 10.55
CA ILE A 101 4.46 6.60 9.46
C ILE A 101 3.97 5.17 9.14
N MET A 102 4.89 4.21 9.05
CA MET A 102 4.55 2.83 8.77
C MET A 102 3.68 2.22 9.88
N ALA A 103 4.03 2.46 11.14
CA ALA A 103 3.25 2.02 12.31
C ALA A 103 1.83 2.59 12.28
N GLN A 104 1.69 3.89 12.02
CA GLN A 104 0.39 4.56 11.92
C GLN A 104 -0.53 3.91 10.87
N HIS A 105 0.00 3.56 9.70
CA HIS A 105 -0.80 3.04 8.59
C HIS A 105 -1.03 1.52 8.64
N THR A 106 -0.11 0.76 9.25
CA THR A 106 -0.25 -0.69 9.37
C THR A 106 -0.97 -1.13 10.64
N GLY A 107 -0.95 -0.30 11.68
CA GLY A 107 -1.45 -0.63 13.01
C GLY A 107 -0.49 -1.48 13.84
N ASN A 108 0.76 -1.67 13.39
CA ASN A 108 1.81 -2.32 14.15
C ASN A 108 2.51 -1.32 15.09
N GLU A 109 3.10 -1.83 16.18
CA GLU A 109 3.94 -1.02 17.07
C GLU A 109 5.23 -0.56 16.36
N VAL A 110 5.71 0.65 16.69
CA VAL A 110 6.91 1.23 16.08
C VAL A 110 8.13 0.34 16.25
N GLU A 111 8.26 -0.30 17.43
CA GLU A 111 9.35 -1.23 17.76
C GLU A 111 9.31 -2.49 16.90
N LYS A 112 8.10 -2.97 16.55
CA LYS A 112 7.95 -4.09 15.62
C LYS A 112 8.40 -3.68 14.22
N ILE A 113 7.95 -2.53 13.73
CA ILE A 113 8.38 -1.99 12.44
C ILE A 113 9.91 -1.84 12.43
N ALA A 114 10.50 -1.27 13.48
CA ALA A 114 11.95 -1.07 13.57
C ALA A 114 12.75 -2.38 13.51
N ARG A 115 12.27 -3.44 14.14
CA ARG A 115 12.90 -4.78 14.08
C ARG A 115 12.75 -5.40 12.69
N ASP A 116 11.57 -5.37 12.14
CA ASP A 116 11.24 -6.03 10.86
C ASP A 116 11.94 -5.33 9.68
N THR A 117 12.15 -4.01 9.76
CA THR A 117 12.86 -3.23 8.74
C THR A 117 14.39 -3.20 8.91
N GLU A 118 14.95 -3.86 9.90
CA GLU A 118 16.40 -3.90 10.10
C GLU A 118 17.14 -4.50 8.90
N ARG A 119 16.51 -5.45 8.23
CA ARG A 119 16.96 -6.06 6.98
C ARG A 119 15.78 -6.11 6.00
N ASP A 120 16.05 -6.52 4.76
CA ASP A 120 15.00 -6.69 3.75
C ASP A 120 13.96 -7.70 4.22
N TYR A 121 12.74 -7.25 4.40
CA TYR A 121 11.60 -8.06 4.81
C TYR A 121 10.62 -8.18 3.65
N HIS A 122 10.71 -9.30 2.95
CA HIS A 122 9.90 -9.60 1.76
C HIS A 122 8.58 -10.25 2.14
N MET A 123 7.50 -9.85 1.46
CA MET A 123 6.15 -10.35 1.68
C MET A 123 5.45 -10.63 0.34
N THR A 124 4.65 -11.69 0.33
CA THR A 124 3.58 -11.90 -0.67
C THR A 124 2.43 -10.92 -0.41
N GLY A 125 1.45 -10.87 -1.32
CA GLY A 125 0.24 -10.06 -1.10
C GLY A 125 -0.52 -10.47 0.16
N GLU A 126 -0.65 -11.77 0.41
CA GLU A 126 -1.33 -12.30 1.59
C GLU A 126 -0.60 -11.96 2.90
N GLU A 127 0.73 -12.11 2.91
CA GLU A 127 1.56 -11.72 4.06
C GLU A 127 1.48 -10.21 4.31
N ALA A 128 1.45 -9.39 3.25
CA ALA A 128 1.30 -7.95 3.34
C ALA A 128 -0.09 -7.52 3.86
N CYS A 129 -1.16 -8.28 3.53
CA CYS A 129 -2.47 -8.12 4.16
C CYS A 129 -2.42 -8.41 5.65
N ALA A 130 -1.83 -9.54 6.05
CA ALA A 130 -1.70 -9.92 7.46
C ALA A 130 -0.84 -8.92 8.24
N TYR A 131 0.16 -8.33 7.59
CA TYR A 131 1.02 -7.31 8.18
C TYR A 131 0.32 -5.94 8.32
N GLY A 132 -0.72 -5.68 7.52
CA GLY A 132 -1.46 -4.42 7.51
C GLY A 132 -0.97 -3.40 6.47
N LEU A 133 -0.08 -3.78 5.56
CA LEU A 133 0.42 -2.92 4.48
C LEU A 133 -0.63 -2.70 3.39
N ILE A 134 -1.41 -3.73 3.09
CA ILE A 134 -2.55 -3.65 2.16
C ILE A 134 -3.79 -4.26 2.79
N ASP A 135 -4.95 -4.02 2.19
CA ASP A 135 -6.23 -4.47 2.73
C ASP A 135 -6.72 -5.76 2.05
N ARG A 136 -6.35 -5.97 0.78
CA ARG A 136 -6.77 -7.15 0.01
C ARG A 136 -5.88 -7.46 -1.19
N VAL A 137 -5.89 -8.74 -1.59
CA VAL A 137 -5.34 -9.19 -2.88
C VAL A 137 -6.47 -9.31 -3.88
N VAL A 138 -6.37 -8.61 -5.02
CA VAL A 138 -7.36 -8.63 -6.10
C VAL A 138 -7.02 -9.76 -7.07
N ARG A 139 -7.78 -10.86 -7.06
CA ARG A 139 -7.45 -12.08 -7.83
C ARG A 139 -8.05 -12.13 -9.21
N GLN A 140 -9.31 -11.75 -9.37
CA GLN A 140 -10.01 -11.68 -10.65
C GLN A 140 -11.14 -10.68 -10.54
N HIS A 141 -11.59 -10.16 -11.68
CA HIS A 141 -12.84 -9.42 -11.72
C HIS A 141 -13.95 -10.42 -11.35
N GLU A 142 -14.53 -10.32 -10.16
CA GLU A 142 -15.80 -10.99 -9.89
C GLU A 142 -16.80 -10.42 -10.88
N ALA A 143 -17.20 -11.24 -11.87
CA ALA A 143 -18.28 -10.85 -12.78
C ALA A 143 -19.47 -10.48 -11.91
N ALA A 144 -20.03 -9.29 -12.11
CA ALA A 144 -21.25 -8.89 -11.44
C ALA A 144 -22.28 -10.01 -11.63
N PRO A 145 -23.03 -10.41 -10.59
CA PRO A 145 -24.03 -11.46 -10.71
C PRO A 145 -24.93 -11.11 -11.88
N GLN A 146 -25.00 -12.01 -12.87
CA GLN A 146 -25.86 -11.82 -14.01
C GLN A 146 -27.30 -11.73 -13.49
N PRO A 147 -28.10 -10.74 -13.91
CA PRO A 147 -29.48 -10.67 -13.53
C PRO A 147 -30.15 -12.00 -13.96
N GLN A 148 -30.69 -12.73 -13.00
CA GLN A 148 -31.45 -13.92 -13.29
C GLN A 148 -32.59 -13.53 -14.15
N GLY A 149 -32.60 -14.04 -15.39
CA GLY A 149 -33.71 -13.84 -16.34
C GLY A 149 -35.02 -14.30 -15.70
N PRO A 150 -36.17 -13.74 -16.11
CA PRO A 150 -37.47 -14.06 -15.52
C PRO A 150 -37.71 -15.57 -15.59
N GLN A 151 -37.88 -16.22 -14.44
CA GLN A 151 -38.26 -17.61 -14.38
C GLN A 151 -39.62 -17.77 -15.07
N ALA A 152 -39.66 -18.52 -16.15
CA ALA A 152 -40.90 -18.89 -16.83
C ALA A 152 -41.84 -19.57 -15.84
N ARG A 153 -42.96 -18.91 -15.52
CA ARG A 153 -44.02 -19.52 -14.72
C ARG A 153 -44.56 -20.70 -15.50
N SER A 154 -44.36 -21.89 -15.03
CA SER A 154 -45.04 -23.08 -15.56
C SER A 154 -46.52 -22.95 -15.27
N ASN A 155 -47.32 -22.62 -16.29
CA ASN A 155 -48.76 -22.71 -16.23
C ASN A 155 -49.14 -24.22 -16.11
N GLY A 156 -49.56 -24.63 -14.94
CA GLY A 156 -50.20 -25.89 -14.72
C GLY A 156 -51.59 -25.89 -15.41
N GLY A 157 -51.66 -26.54 -16.55
CA GLY A 157 -52.91 -26.77 -17.24
C GLY A 157 -53.82 -27.72 -16.41
N GLY A 158 -54.88 -27.18 -15.84
CA GLY A 158 -55.94 -27.97 -15.27
C GLY A 158 -56.74 -28.68 -16.37
N GLN A 159 -56.67 -29.99 -16.39
CA GLN A 159 -57.67 -30.79 -17.11
C GLN A 159 -58.95 -30.82 -16.27
N ARG A 160 -60.03 -30.37 -16.85
CA ARG A 160 -61.39 -30.77 -16.47
C ARG A 160 -61.93 -31.59 -17.64
N GLY A 161 -62.29 -32.81 -17.38
CA GLY A 161 -63.15 -33.64 -18.18
C GLY A 161 -64.23 -34.20 -17.29
#